data_285b9b445cb55c0c97834a53d5abc730
#
_entry.id   285b9b445cb55c0c97834a53d5abc730
#
_cell.length_a   1.000
_cell.length_b   1.000
_cell.length_c   1.000
_cell.angle_alpha   90.00
_cell.angle_beta   90.00
_cell.angle_gamma   90.00
#
_symmetry.space_group_name_H-M   'P 1'
#
loop_
_entity.id
_entity.type
_entity.pdbx_description
1 polymer ?
#
loop_
_entity_poly.entity_id
_entity_poly.type
_entity_poly.pdbx_seq_one_letter_code
_entity_poly.pdbx_strand_id
1 'polypeptide(L)'
;GRGVARCVEADSHDDAALALWMLYELHHRGLEGVDDALEWDPALLAVRADLEHDLEERWRDRTRVLVQPAQERLVDGEDFAEVFFDLCAADTGGESLARFVQREAERDQVEALLRQRSIYHVREQDSAMWALPRLDDETKAHLVAIAADEYGNGHPDHLHAELWRRGMAACGLDTGYAA
;
A
#
# COMPACT_ATOMS: atom_id res chain seq x y z
N GLY A 1 -27.53 12.76 -21.28
CA GLY A 1 -27.02 13.80 -20.43
C GLY A 1 -25.83 13.25 -19.67
N ARG A 2 -24.60 13.68 -20.00
CA ARG A 2 -23.40 13.32 -19.24
C ARG A 2 -23.50 14.04 -17.90
N GLY A 3 -23.74 13.29 -16.82
CA GLY A 3 -23.61 13.82 -15.47
C GLY A 3 -22.17 14.22 -15.23
N VAL A 4 -21.91 15.49 -15.08
CA VAL A 4 -20.63 15.98 -14.54
C VAL A 4 -20.59 15.48 -13.12
N ALA A 5 -19.68 14.54 -12.84
CA ALA A 5 -19.35 14.17 -11.47
C ALA A 5 -18.89 15.46 -10.77
N ARG A 6 -19.72 16.01 -9.87
CA ARG A 6 -19.26 17.03 -8.96
C ARG A 6 -18.31 16.32 -8.00
N CYS A 7 -17.04 16.67 -8.05
CA CYS A 7 -16.15 16.37 -6.94
C CYS A 7 -16.76 17.03 -5.71
N VAL A 8 -17.34 16.26 -4.83
CA VAL A 8 -17.60 16.68 -3.46
C VAL A 8 -16.21 16.79 -2.84
N GLU A 9 -15.86 17.96 -2.31
CA GLU A 9 -14.62 18.08 -1.53
C GLU A 9 -14.65 16.99 -0.45
N ALA A 10 -13.56 16.21 -0.38
CA ALA A 10 -13.47 15.17 0.62
C ALA A 10 -13.51 15.82 2.02
N ASP A 11 -14.56 15.54 2.77
CA ASP A 11 -14.78 16.14 4.09
C ASP A 11 -13.75 15.66 5.13
N SER A 12 -13.01 14.59 4.81
CA SER A 12 -12.01 14.02 5.71
C SER A 12 -10.83 13.38 4.95
N HIS A 13 -9.72 13.16 5.65
CA HIS A 13 -8.59 12.39 5.13
C HIS A 13 -8.97 10.96 4.78
N ASP A 14 -9.93 10.39 5.49
CA ASP A 14 -10.41 9.03 5.28
C ASP A 14 -11.19 8.93 3.95
N ASP A 15 -11.99 9.94 3.61
CA ASP A 15 -12.71 9.99 2.34
C ASP A 15 -11.76 10.08 1.14
N ALA A 16 -10.70 10.88 1.24
CA ALA A 16 -9.67 10.98 0.20
C ALA A 16 -8.91 9.65 0.03
N ALA A 17 -8.57 9.00 1.13
CA ALA A 17 -7.89 7.70 1.12
C ALA A 17 -8.79 6.61 0.53
N LEU A 18 -10.06 6.58 0.89
CA LEU A 18 -11.05 5.66 0.34
C LEU A 18 -11.26 5.90 -1.17
N ALA A 19 -11.38 7.15 -1.58
CA ALA A 19 -11.52 7.50 -3.00
C ALA A 19 -10.30 7.06 -3.81
N LEU A 20 -9.09 7.30 -3.31
CA LEU A 20 -7.86 6.82 -3.95
C LEU A 20 -7.81 5.29 -4.03
N TRP A 21 -8.17 4.60 -2.95
CA TRP A 21 -8.24 3.14 -2.96
C TRP A 21 -9.21 2.62 -4.02
N MET A 22 -10.41 3.19 -4.12
CA MET A 22 -11.39 2.80 -5.14
C MET A 22 -10.88 3.07 -6.57
N LEU A 23 -10.22 4.21 -6.80
CA LEU A 23 -9.66 4.56 -8.11
C LEU A 23 -8.50 3.63 -8.49
N TYR A 24 -7.67 3.21 -7.53
CA TYR A 24 -6.64 2.20 -7.77
C TYR A 24 -7.24 0.81 -8.02
N GLU A 25 -8.33 0.48 -7.33
CA GLU A 25 -8.99 -0.82 -7.49
C GLU A 25 -9.51 -1.04 -8.92
N LEU A 26 -9.93 0.02 -9.62
CA LEU A 26 -10.30 -0.03 -11.04
C LEU A 26 -9.16 -0.58 -11.93
N HIS A 27 -7.90 -0.31 -11.56
CA HIS A 27 -6.70 -0.76 -12.29
C HIS A 27 -6.20 -2.14 -11.84
N HIS A 28 -6.78 -2.74 -10.81
CA HIS A 28 -6.34 -4.03 -10.27
C HIS A 28 -7.39 -5.12 -10.53
N ARG A 29 -8.50 -5.05 -9.85
CA ARG A 29 -9.54 -6.11 -9.86
C ARG A 29 -10.90 -5.63 -10.36
N GLY A 30 -11.03 -4.33 -10.56
CA GLY A 30 -12.33 -3.71 -10.75
C GLY A 30 -13.17 -3.70 -9.47
N LEU A 31 -14.38 -3.23 -9.60
CA LEU A 31 -15.36 -3.18 -8.51
C LEU A 31 -16.65 -3.84 -8.98
N GLU A 32 -17.28 -4.63 -8.11
CA GLU A 32 -18.53 -5.32 -8.45
C GLU A 32 -19.62 -4.33 -8.91
N GLY A 33 -20.19 -4.60 -10.06
CA GLY A 33 -21.23 -3.75 -10.65
C GLY A 33 -20.74 -2.45 -11.29
N VAL A 34 -19.44 -2.26 -11.40
CA VAL A 34 -18.80 -1.10 -12.04
C VAL A 34 -18.26 -1.52 -13.40
N ASP A 35 -18.43 -0.66 -14.41
CA ASP A 35 -17.91 -0.90 -15.77
C ASP A 35 -16.39 -0.79 -15.79
N ASP A 36 -15.71 -1.82 -16.23
CA ASP A 36 -14.23 -1.86 -16.34
C ASP A 36 -13.69 -0.74 -17.25
N ALA A 37 -14.48 -0.26 -18.22
CA ALA A 37 -14.07 0.87 -19.07
C ALA A 37 -13.81 2.16 -18.30
N LEU A 38 -14.33 2.29 -17.07
CA LEU A 38 -14.08 3.43 -16.20
C LEU A 38 -12.61 3.53 -15.72
N GLU A 39 -11.85 2.44 -15.81
CA GLU A 39 -10.40 2.45 -15.58
C GLU A 39 -9.69 3.56 -16.37
N TRP A 40 -10.19 3.84 -17.58
CA TRP A 40 -9.58 4.80 -18.50
C TRP A 40 -10.41 6.08 -18.67
N ASP A 41 -11.39 6.33 -17.81
CA ASP A 41 -12.18 7.55 -17.86
C ASP A 41 -11.32 8.77 -17.51
N PRO A 42 -11.18 9.77 -18.41
CA PRO A 42 -10.31 10.91 -18.18
C PRO A 42 -10.68 11.76 -16.96
N ALA A 43 -11.97 11.80 -16.59
CA ALA A 43 -12.40 12.56 -15.43
C ALA A 43 -11.99 11.86 -14.12
N LEU A 44 -12.08 10.52 -14.08
CA LEU A 44 -11.62 9.74 -12.93
C LEU A 44 -10.09 9.77 -12.79
N LEU A 45 -9.38 9.72 -13.92
CA LEU A 45 -7.92 9.86 -13.92
C LEU A 45 -7.46 11.24 -13.43
N ALA A 46 -8.18 12.30 -13.78
CA ALA A 46 -7.89 13.65 -13.28
C ALA A 46 -8.12 13.74 -11.76
N VAL A 47 -9.25 13.25 -11.27
CA VAL A 47 -9.53 13.19 -9.82
C VAL A 47 -8.45 12.41 -9.07
N ARG A 48 -8.02 11.26 -9.61
CA ARG A 48 -6.94 10.48 -9.01
C ARG A 48 -5.65 11.28 -8.94
N ALA A 49 -5.26 11.96 -10.01
CA ALA A 49 -4.04 12.75 -10.05
C ALA A 49 -4.05 13.89 -9.02
N ASP A 50 -5.19 14.57 -8.84
CA ASP A 50 -5.34 15.62 -7.83
C ASP A 50 -5.20 15.06 -6.41
N LEU A 51 -5.87 13.94 -6.11
CA LEU A 51 -5.78 13.28 -4.80
C LEU A 51 -4.37 12.74 -4.50
N GLU A 52 -3.68 12.16 -5.50
CA GLU A 52 -2.29 11.71 -5.40
C GLU A 52 -1.36 12.88 -5.08
N HIS A 53 -1.52 14.00 -5.77
CA HIS A 53 -0.72 15.21 -5.55
C HIS A 53 -0.89 15.74 -4.13
N ASP A 54 -2.12 15.90 -3.67
CA ASP A 54 -2.41 16.37 -2.31
C ASP A 54 -1.86 15.43 -1.23
N LEU A 55 -1.93 14.12 -1.45
CA LEU A 55 -1.40 13.12 -0.53
C LEU A 55 0.13 13.19 -0.50
N GLU A 56 0.78 13.30 -1.65
CA GLU A 56 2.23 13.40 -1.77
C GLU A 56 2.76 14.67 -1.09
N GLU A 57 2.13 15.83 -1.32
CA GLU A 57 2.52 17.08 -0.67
C GLU A 57 2.45 16.97 0.86
N ARG A 58 1.35 16.43 1.39
CA ARG A 58 1.21 16.22 2.84
C ARG A 58 2.27 15.28 3.42
N TRP A 59 2.61 14.22 2.71
CA TRP A 59 3.66 13.30 3.16
C TRP A 59 5.03 13.97 3.14
N ARG A 60 5.35 14.70 2.09
CA ARG A 60 6.60 15.47 1.98
C ARG A 60 6.74 16.48 3.13
N ASP A 61 5.66 17.20 3.45
CA ASP A 61 5.66 18.16 4.56
C ASP A 61 5.86 17.47 5.92
N ARG A 62 5.17 16.37 6.17
CA ARG A 62 5.27 15.63 7.43
C ARG A 62 6.64 14.99 7.65
N THR A 63 7.28 14.53 6.58
CA THR A 63 8.56 13.82 6.67
C THR A 63 9.77 14.74 6.48
N ARG A 64 9.58 15.99 6.11
CA ARG A 64 10.66 16.94 5.78
C ARG A 64 11.75 16.99 6.85
N VAL A 65 11.38 17.11 8.13
CA VAL A 65 12.32 17.21 9.24
C VAL A 65 13.17 15.94 9.39
N LEU A 66 12.62 14.78 9.08
CA LEU A 66 13.32 13.50 9.14
C LEU A 66 14.20 13.28 7.91
N VAL A 67 13.71 13.65 6.73
CA VAL A 67 14.36 13.33 5.45
C VAL A 67 15.44 14.33 5.09
N GLN A 68 15.32 15.60 5.46
CA GLN A 68 16.28 16.64 5.09
C GLN A 68 17.72 16.33 5.55
N PRO A 69 18.01 15.91 6.79
CA PRO A 69 19.37 15.55 7.20
C PRO A 69 19.94 14.36 6.42
N ALA A 70 19.10 13.39 6.07
CA ALA A 70 19.50 12.26 5.25
C ALA A 70 19.84 12.69 3.80
N GLN A 71 19.09 13.62 3.23
CA GLN A 71 19.39 14.20 1.92
C GLN A 71 20.71 14.96 1.90
N GLU A 72 21.03 15.72 2.95
CA GLU A 72 22.32 16.42 3.08
C GLU A 72 23.49 15.43 3.09
N ARG A 73 23.39 14.32 3.83
CA ARG A 73 24.39 13.24 3.84
C ARG A 73 24.59 12.62 2.44
N LEU A 74 23.52 12.40 1.68
CA LEU A 74 23.60 11.88 0.32
C LEU A 74 24.30 12.88 -0.63
N VAL A 75 24.05 14.19 -0.47
CA VAL A 75 24.73 15.25 -1.24
C VAL A 75 26.22 15.28 -0.92
N ASP A 76 26.61 14.98 0.32
CA ASP A 76 28.00 14.90 0.76
C ASP A 76 28.69 13.58 0.29
N GLY A 77 27.96 12.69 -0.37
CA GLY A 77 28.48 11.49 -1.03
C GLY A 77 28.48 10.24 -0.14
N GLU A 78 27.71 10.22 0.95
CA GLU A 78 27.52 9.00 1.74
C GLU A 78 26.71 7.95 0.96
N ASP A 79 26.91 6.68 1.30
CA ASP A 79 26.21 5.56 0.66
C ASP A 79 24.72 5.59 0.95
N PHE A 80 23.91 5.42 -0.10
CA PHE A 80 22.44 5.48 0.02
C PHE A 80 21.87 4.44 0.99
N ALA A 81 22.40 3.21 0.95
CA ALA A 81 21.86 2.14 1.80
C ALA A 81 22.17 2.41 3.29
N GLU A 82 23.41 2.90 3.59
CA GLU A 82 23.78 3.27 4.96
C GLU A 82 22.90 4.41 5.48
N VAL A 83 22.73 5.48 4.70
CA VAL A 83 21.87 6.61 5.08
C VAL A 83 20.43 6.18 5.29
N PHE A 84 19.91 5.32 4.41
CA PHE A 84 18.54 4.83 4.51
C PHE A 84 18.31 3.94 5.72
N PHE A 85 19.21 3.02 6.02
CA PHE A 85 19.10 2.17 7.20
C PHE A 85 19.25 2.95 8.50
N ASP A 86 20.12 3.96 8.54
CA ASP A 86 20.25 4.85 9.68
C ASP A 86 18.96 5.65 9.91
N LEU A 87 18.34 6.16 8.83
CA LEU A 87 17.06 6.86 8.91
C LEU A 87 15.95 5.94 9.48
N CYS A 88 15.88 4.70 9.00
CA CYS A 88 14.93 3.72 9.53
C CYS A 88 15.19 3.37 11.00
N ALA A 89 16.47 3.24 11.39
CA ALA A 89 16.85 2.95 12.77
C ALA A 89 16.60 4.11 13.73
N ALA A 90 16.68 5.35 13.24
CA ALA A 90 16.40 6.56 14.01
C ALA A 90 14.90 6.77 14.28
N ASP A 91 14.03 6.16 13.47
CA ASP A 91 12.58 6.20 13.70
C ASP A 91 12.19 5.30 14.87
N THR A 92 12.38 5.83 16.08
CA THR A 92 11.96 5.19 17.33
C THR A 92 10.52 5.57 17.71
N GLY A 93 9.77 6.12 16.74
CA GLY A 93 8.47 6.75 16.94
C GLY A 93 7.40 5.86 17.50
N GLY A 94 7.07 6.06 18.75
CA GLY A 94 5.84 5.64 19.37
C GLY A 94 5.74 4.16 19.76
N GLU A 95 4.54 3.75 20.13
CA GLU A 95 4.24 2.37 20.49
C GLU A 95 4.24 1.49 19.24
N SER A 96 5.04 0.44 19.26
CA SER A 96 5.10 -0.52 18.16
C SER A 96 3.84 -1.40 18.14
N LEU A 97 3.05 -1.34 17.05
CA LEU A 97 1.91 -2.21 16.83
C LEU A 97 2.30 -3.70 16.94
N ALA A 98 3.44 -4.07 16.38
CA ALA A 98 3.93 -5.44 16.45
C ALA A 98 4.20 -5.88 17.89
N ARG A 99 4.78 -5.00 18.71
CA ARG A 99 5.03 -5.26 20.13
C ARG A 99 3.71 -5.36 20.92
N PHE A 100 2.77 -4.46 20.64
CA PHE A 100 1.44 -4.50 21.25
C PHE A 100 0.74 -5.83 20.93
N VAL A 101 0.68 -6.22 19.65
CA VAL A 101 0.06 -7.48 19.22
C VAL A 101 0.73 -8.69 19.86
N GLN A 102 2.06 -8.67 19.99
CA GLN A 102 2.80 -9.80 20.58
C GLN A 102 2.57 -9.98 22.08
N ARG A 103 2.33 -8.89 22.82
CA ARG A 103 2.42 -8.90 24.29
C ARG A 103 1.14 -8.53 25.02
N GLU A 104 0.28 -7.74 24.39
CA GLU A 104 -0.79 -7.03 25.09
C GLU A 104 -2.15 -7.20 24.42
N ALA A 105 -2.18 -7.48 23.10
CA ALA A 105 -3.43 -7.52 22.36
C ALA A 105 -4.31 -8.71 22.77
N GLU A 106 -5.57 -8.40 23.01
CA GLU A 106 -6.61 -9.40 23.21
C GLU A 106 -7.02 -9.99 21.83
N ARG A 107 -7.69 -11.15 21.86
CA ARG A 107 -8.05 -11.89 20.66
C ARG A 107 -8.87 -11.06 19.65
N ASP A 108 -9.84 -10.31 20.11
CA ASP A 108 -10.69 -9.48 19.28
C ASP A 108 -9.92 -8.36 18.57
N GLN A 109 -8.88 -7.82 19.22
CA GLN A 109 -7.98 -6.82 18.65
C GLN A 109 -7.09 -7.44 17.56
N VAL A 110 -6.60 -8.67 17.76
CA VAL A 110 -5.86 -9.41 16.73
C VAL A 110 -6.77 -9.71 15.53
N GLU A 111 -8.00 -10.16 15.77
CA GLU A 111 -8.99 -10.41 14.72
C GLU A 111 -9.33 -9.14 13.94
N ALA A 112 -9.47 -8.00 14.63
CA ALA A 112 -9.68 -6.70 13.99
C ALA A 112 -8.49 -6.31 13.10
N LEU A 113 -7.26 -6.52 13.59
CA LEU A 113 -6.05 -6.29 12.80
C LEU A 113 -6.01 -7.16 11.55
N LEU A 114 -6.31 -8.45 11.68
CA LEU A 114 -6.33 -9.37 10.54
C LEU A 114 -7.33 -8.92 9.46
N ARG A 115 -8.54 -8.50 9.87
CA ARG A 115 -9.54 -7.98 8.92
C ARG A 115 -9.07 -6.70 8.24
N GLN A 116 -8.61 -5.71 8.99
CA GLN A 116 -8.17 -4.42 8.43
C GLN A 116 -6.97 -4.57 7.49
N ARG A 117 -6.05 -5.46 7.83
CA ARG A 117 -4.86 -5.70 7.01
C ARG A 117 -5.12 -6.62 5.82
N SER A 118 -6.27 -7.30 5.75
CA SER A 118 -6.60 -8.21 4.65
C SER A 118 -6.61 -7.50 3.28
N ILE A 119 -7.08 -6.25 3.22
CA ILE A 119 -7.08 -5.43 2.00
C ILE A 119 -5.66 -5.31 1.41
N TYR A 120 -4.66 -5.18 2.27
CA TYR A 120 -3.26 -5.13 1.85
C TYR A 120 -2.71 -6.54 1.57
N HIS A 121 -2.71 -7.44 2.55
CA HIS A 121 -2.01 -8.74 2.46
C HIS A 121 -2.60 -9.72 1.45
N VAL A 122 -3.87 -9.58 1.06
CA VAL A 122 -4.47 -10.43 0.03
C VAL A 122 -4.04 -10.04 -1.39
N ARG A 123 -3.32 -8.91 -1.55
CA ARG A 123 -2.78 -8.45 -2.85
C ARG A 123 -1.42 -7.75 -2.74
N GLU A 124 -0.68 -8.01 -1.69
CA GLU A 124 0.50 -7.25 -1.25
C GLU A 124 1.44 -6.84 -2.39
N GLN A 125 1.79 -7.76 -3.29
CA GLN A 125 2.75 -7.53 -4.35
C GLN A 125 2.15 -7.00 -5.67
N ASP A 126 0.85 -7.10 -5.87
CA ASP A 126 0.20 -6.79 -7.16
C ASP A 126 0.52 -5.36 -7.64
N SER A 127 0.46 -4.37 -6.76
CA SER A 127 0.70 -2.98 -7.11
C SER A 127 2.17 -2.69 -7.48
N ALA A 128 3.13 -3.37 -6.84
CA ALA A 128 4.55 -3.18 -7.12
C ALA A 128 4.93 -3.65 -8.53
N MET A 129 4.19 -4.62 -9.10
CA MET A 129 4.45 -5.12 -10.45
C MET A 129 4.24 -4.07 -11.55
N TRP A 130 3.46 -3.04 -11.32
CA TRP A 130 3.28 -1.93 -12.25
C TRP A 130 4.55 -1.09 -12.44
N ALA A 131 5.50 -1.17 -11.50
CA ALA A 131 6.78 -0.47 -11.61
C ALA A 131 7.77 -1.16 -12.56
N LEU A 132 7.65 -2.47 -12.78
CA LEU A 132 8.62 -3.28 -13.53
C LEU A 132 9.06 -2.69 -14.89
N PRO A 133 8.14 -2.18 -15.74
CA PRO A 133 8.54 -1.65 -17.05
C PRO A 133 9.39 -0.38 -16.96
N ARG A 134 9.42 0.30 -15.81
CA ARG A 134 10.09 1.59 -15.60
C ARG A 134 11.43 1.48 -14.87
N LEU A 135 11.77 0.30 -14.36
CA LEU A 135 13.01 0.06 -13.64
C LEU A 135 14.14 -0.31 -14.59
N ASP A 136 15.38 0.03 -14.22
CA ASP A 136 16.58 -0.51 -14.86
C ASP A 136 16.68 -2.03 -14.64
N ASP A 137 17.55 -2.70 -15.39
CA ASP A 137 17.58 -4.16 -15.43
C ASP A 137 18.00 -4.79 -14.09
N GLU A 138 18.89 -4.17 -13.34
CA GLU A 138 19.36 -4.66 -12.04
C GLU A 138 18.26 -4.55 -11.00
N THR A 139 17.67 -3.36 -10.84
CA THR A 139 16.55 -3.10 -9.91
C THR A 139 15.33 -3.96 -10.26
N LYS A 140 15.05 -4.13 -11.55
CA LYS A 140 14.00 -5.02 -12.06
C LYS A 140 14.21 -6.46 -11.61
N ALA A 141 15.44 -6.99 -11.76
CA ALA A 141 15.78 -8.35 -11.36
C ALA A 141 15.56 -8.56 -9.86
N HIS A 142 15.94 -7.59 -9.03
CA HIS A 142 15.71 -7.65 -7.58
C HIS A 142 14.22 -7.62 -7.24
N LEU A 143 13.43 -6.73 -7.86
CA LEU A 143 11.99 -6.68 -7.63
C LEU A 143 11.30 -7.98 -8.06
N VAL A 144 11.72 -8.59 -9.17
CA VAL A 144 11.19 -9.90 -9.61
C VAL A 144 11.54 -11.00 -8.63
N ALA A 145 12.74 -10.99 -8.04
CA ALA A 145 13.12 -11.98 -7.02
C ALA A 145 12.24 -11.87 -5.77
N ILE A 146 11.96 -10.64 -5.30
CA ILE A 146 11.02 -10.39 -4.20
C ILE A 146 9.62 -10.88 -4.58
N ALA A 147 9.14 -10.50 -5.77
CA ALA A 147 7.83 -10.92 -6.25
C ALA A 147 7.69 -12.44 -6.38
N ALA A 148 8.74 -13.12 -6.81
CA ALA A 148 8.73 -14.58 -6.88
C ALA A 148 8.52 -15.22 -5.50
N ASP A 149 9.14 -14.67 -4.46
CA ASP A 149 8.93 -15.12 -3.08
C ASP A 149 7.51 -14.84 -2.61
N GLU A 150 7.02 -13.61 -2.79
CA GLU A 150 5.65 -13.19 -2.45
C GLU A 150 4.57 -14.04 -3.14
N TYR A 151 4.82 -14.42 -4.39
CA TYR A 151 3.95 -15.32 -5.16
C TYR A 151 4.26 -16.81 -4.95
N GLY A 152 4.92 -17.14 -3.82
CA GLY A 152 5.15 -18.52 -3.39
C GLY A 152 6.06 -19.33 -4.31
N ASN A 153 6.95 -18.67 -5.05
CA ASN A 153 7.84 -19.31 -6.03
C ASN A 153 7.09 -20.19 -7.04
N GLY A 154 5.88 -19.79 -7.44
CA GLY A 154 5.01 -20.52 -8.35
C GLY A 154 4.19 -21.63 -7.71
N HIS A 155 4.19 -21.73 -6.40
CA HIS A 155 3.35 -22.68 -5.64
C HIS A 155 2.13 -21.95 -5.08
N PRO A 156 0.90 -22.24 -5.53
CA PRO A 156 -0.32 -21.55 -5.05
C PRO A 156 -0.50 -21.60 -3.54
N ASP A 157 -0.13 -22.71 -2.93
CA ASP A 157 -0.25 -22.91 -1.47
C ASP A 157 0.74 -22.08 -0.64
N HIS A 158 1.75 -21.50 -1.29
CA HIS A 158 2.80 -20.71 -0.66
C HIS A 158 2.64 -19.20 -0.92
N LEU A 159 1.64 -18.79 -1.70
CA LEU A 159 1.32 -17.37 -1.85
C LEU A 159 1.14 -16.73 -0.48
N HIS A 160 1.79 -15.59 -0.22
CA HIS A 160 1.62 -14.85 1.05
C HIS A 160 0.15 -14.48 1.28
N ALA A 161 -0.56 -14.10 0.23
CA ALA A 161 -2.00 -13.87 0.27
C ALA A 161 -2.80 -15.11 0.74
N GLU A 162 -2.40 -16.31 0.32
CA GLU A 162 -3.04 -17.55 0.74
C GLU A 162 -2.69 -17.90 2.20
N LEU A 163 -1.46 -17.68 2.62
CA LEU A 163 -1.06 -17.85 4.01
C LEU A 163 -1.84 -16.92 4.94
N TRP A 164 -2.07 -15.67 4.49
CA TRP A 164 -2.91 -14.74 5.24
C TRP A 164 -4.37 -15.22 5.35
N ARG A 165 -4.97 -15.66 4.24
CA ARG A 165 -6.34 -16.23 4.25
C ARG A 165 -6.46 -17.43 5.18
N ARG A 166 -5.48 -18.33 5.20
CA ARG A 166 -5.45 -19.46 6.13
C ARG A 166 -5.39 -19.01 7.59
N GLY A 167 -4.61 -17.98 7.88
CA GLY A 167 -4.56 -17.36 9.21
C GLY A 167 -5.93 -16.80 9.62
N MET A 168 -6.60 -16.06 8.73
CA MET A 168 -7.94 -15.54 8.95
C MET A 168 -8.96 -16.69 9.17
N ALA A 169 -8.95 -17.70 8.32
CA ALA A 169 -9.84 -18.86 8.44
C ALA A 169 -9.65 -19.60 9.77
N ALA A 170 -8.42 -19.73 10.24
CA ALA A 170 -8.11 -20.35 11.55
C ALA A 170 -8.68 -19.55 12.73
N CYS A 171 -8.89 -18.24 12.56
CA CYS A 171 -9.58 -17.37 13.51
C CYS A 171 -11.11 -17.34 13.32
N GLY A 172 -11.65 -18.04 12.32
CA GLY A 172 -13.09 -18.03 12.00
C GLY A 172 -13.55 -16.76 11.30
N LEU A 173 -12.61 -16.02 10.66
CA LEU A 173 -12.89 -14.79 9.94
C LEU A 173 -13.23 -15.08 8.48
N ASP A 174 -13.99 -14.17 7.85
CA ASP A 174 -14.18 -14.17 6.41
C ASP A 174 -12.83 -13.95 5.72
N THR A 175 -12.57 -14.70 4.65
CA THR A 175 -11.30 -14.67 3.90
C THR A 175 -11.43 -13.94 2.56
N GLY A 176 -12.59 -13.36 2.29
CA GLY A 176 -12.84 -12.54 1.10
C GLY A 176 -11.95 -11.29 1.08
N TYR A 177 -11.73 -10.78 -0.13
CA TYR A 177 -11.05 -9.50 -0.29
C TYR A 177 -11.97 -8.37 0.17
N ALA A 178 -11.48 -7.52 1.06
CA ALA A 178 -12.25 -6.43 1.68
C ALA A 178 -13.53 -6.87 2.43
N ALA A 179 -13.55 -8.10 2.97
CA ALA A 179 -14.68 -8.67 3.71
C ALA A 179 -14.75 -8.17 5.18
#